data_a94852060b675f00fcd84aa1cb2dc620
#
_entry.id   a94852060b675f00fcd84aa1cb2dc620
#
_cell.length_a   1.000
_cell.length_b   1.000
_cell.length_c   1.000
_cell.angle_alpha   90.00
_cell.angle_beta   90.00
_cell.angle_gamma   90.00
#
_symmetry.space_group_name_H-M   'P 1'
#
loop_
_entity.id
_entity.type
_entity.pdbx_description
1 polymer ?
#
loop_
_entity_poly.entity_id
_entity_poly.type
_entity_poly.pdbx_seq_one_letter_code
_entity_poly.pdbx_strand_id
1 'polypeptide(L)'
;MDRIEGLGVTELIFITGHLKETVEAYAKDRYGYPCRFIEQKVQDGTAGAINLARPFIHGPVMIIYVDTVFEADLSLAETVDADGIIWAKEVEDYQRFGVVVTDADGFMTKIVEKPSTPVSKLANIGLYYIRDVQALWAGIDHVLAAPANKGEYYLTDAFQQMIEHKRRILAAEVGGWYDCGAPGTLLETNGILLAKGAARRRDFPGVVISDPVYIEDGVTIERSSIGPNVSIEAGTHISDSTIRNTIIGRDARIATSVLEGALLGNRVKVAGLRGDA
;
A
#
# COMPACT_ATOMS: atom_id res chain seq x y z
N MET A 1 -7.63 -0.99 -5.70
CA MET A 1 -8.80 -1.87 -5.90
C MET A 1 -9.24 -1.89 -7.36
N ASP A 2 -9.29 -0.77 -8.05
CA ASP A 2 -9.69 -0.71 -9.48
C ASP A 2 -8.85 -1.65 -10.39
N ARG A 3 -7.69 -2.09 -9.92
CA ARG A 3 -6.78 -3.01 -10.64
C ARG A 3 -7.13 -4.49 -10.50
N ILE A 4 -8.06 -4.85 -9.60
CA ILE A 4 -8.51 -6.24 -9.41
C ILE A 4 -9.85 -6.53 -10.10
N GLU A 5 -10.45 -5.54 -10.75
CA GLU A 5 -11.63 -5.75 -11.59
C GLU A 5 -11.31 -6.74 -12.73
N GLY A 6 -12.20 -7.68 -12.95
CA GLY A 6 -12.01 -8.72 -13.97
C GLY A 6 -11.28 -9.98 -13.51
N LEU A 7 -10.69 -10.02 -12.30
CA LEU A 7 -9.99 -11.20 -11.77
C LEU A 7 -10.91 -12.22 -11.10
N GLY A 8 -12.23 -12.12 -11.26
CA GLY A 8 -13.17 -13.06 -10.64
C GLY A 8 -13.24 -12.99 -9.11
N VAL A 9 -12.87 -11.85 -8.52
CA VAL A 9 -12.95 -11.61 -7.08
C VAL A 9 -14.41 -11.66 -6.62
N THR A 10 -14.71 -12.45 -5.59
CA THR A 10 -16.06 -12.67 -5.07
C THR A 10 -16.31 -11.98 -3.73
N GLU A 11 -15.29 -11.77 -2.92
CA GLU A 11 -15.37 -11.14 -1.59
C GLU A 11 -14.05 -10.43 -1.27
N LEU A 12 -14.14 -9.32 -0.53
CA LEU A 12 -12.99 -8.63 0.07
C LEU A 12 -12.96 -8.89 1.57
N ILE A 13 -11.84 -9.41 2.06
CA ILE A 13 -11.62 -9.63 3.49
C ILE A 13 -10.58 -8.64 3.98
N PHE A 14 -11.00 -7.71 4.82
CA PHE A 14 -10.13 -6.72 5.44
C PHE A 14 -9.71 -7.20 6.83
N ILE A 15 -8.40 -7.41 7.01
CA ILE A 15 -7.83 -7.59 8.34
C ILE A 15 -7.53 -6.20 8.87
N THR A 16 -8.21 -5.81 9.92
CA THR A 16 -8.19 -4.45 10.46
C THR A 16 -7.57 -4.41 11.86
N GLY A 17 -7.11 -3.26 12.28
CA GLY A 17 -6.56 -3.00 13.61
C GLY A 17 -6.86 -1.57 14.04
N HIS A 18 -5.82 -0.75 14.18
CA HIS A 18 -5.98 0.68 14.46
C HIS A 18 -6.84 1.37 13.39
N LEU A 19 -7.73 2.28 13.80
CA LEU A 19 -8.67 3.02 12.92
C LEU A 19 -9.61 2.11 12.09
N LYS A 20 -9.97 0.94 12.60
CA LYS A 20 -10.83 -0.02 11.89
C LYS A 20 -12.14 0.58 11.40
N GLU A 21 -12.79 1.42 12.21
CA GLU A 21 -14.06 2.07 11.86
C GLU A 21 -13.93 2.98 10.63
N THR A 22 -12.79 3.66 10.48
CA THR A 22 -12.50 4.50 9.32
C THR A 22 -12.30 3.65 8.06
N VAL A 23 -11.57 2.54 8.17
CA VAL A 23 -11.36 1.60 7.06
C VAL A 23 -12.68 0.96 6.64
N GLU A 24 -13.49 0.51 7.61
CA GLU A 24 -14.80 -0.09 7.35
C GLU A 24 -15.76 0.87 6.64
N ALA A 25 -15.87 2.11 7.13
CA ALA A 25 -16.72 3.13 6.52
C ALA A 25 -16.29 3.41 5.07
N TYR A 26 -15.00 3.60 4.85
CA TYR A 26 -14.44 3.88 3.53
C TYR A 26 -14.70 2.72 2.55
N ALA A 27 -14.45 1.48 2.97
CA ALA A 27 -14.59 0.32 2.09
C ALA A 27 -16.06 0.04 1.71
N LYS A 28 -16.99 0.18 2.65
CA LYS A 28 -18.43 -0.03 2.39
C LYS A 28 -19.01 0.93 1.36
N ASP A 29 -18.55 2.18 1.36
CA ASP A 29 -19.01 3.20 0.41
C ASP A 29 -18.38 3.09 -0.98
N ARG A 30 -17.21 2.46 -1.08
CA ARG A 30 -16.39 2.54 -2.28
C ARG A 30 -16.40 1.30 -3.14
N TYR A 31 -16.57 0.14 -2.55
CA TYR A 31 -16.42 -1.12 -3.28
C TYR A 31 -17.76 -1.84 -3.48
N GLY A 32 -18.02 -2.24 -4.73
CA GLY A 32 -19.20 -3.03 -5.09
C GLY A 32 -19.14 -4.51 -4.72
N TYR A 33 -18.11 -4.95 -3.99
CA TYR A 33 -17.92 -6.32 -3.53
C TYR A 33 -18.47 -6.52 -2.12
N PRO A 34 -18.94 -7.73 -1.76
CA PRO A 34 -19.14 -8.10 -0.37
C PRO A 34 -17.86 -7.88 0.44
N CYS A 35 -17.95 -7.15 1.54
CA CYS A 35 -16.81 -6.82 2.39
C CYS A 35 -16.97 -7.49 3.76
N ARG A 36 -15.93 -8.21 4.19
CA ARG A 36 -15.81 -8.78 5.53
C ARG A 36 -14.69 -8.06 6.27
N PHE A 37 -14.91 -7.74 7.53
CA PHE A 37 -13.94 -7.06 8.39
C PHE A 37 -13.62 -7.92 9.59
N ILE A 38 -12.33 -8.19 9.82
CA ILE A 38 -11.83 -9.03 10.89
C ILE A 38 -10.77 -8.26 11.65
N GLU A 39 -10.98 -8.05 12.94
CA GLU A 39 -10.02 -7.31 13.77
C GLU A 39 -8.88 -8.21 14.23
N GLN A 40 -7.64 -7.85 13.90
CA GLN A 40 -6.45 -8.43 14.52
C GLN A 40 -6.21 -7.74 15.86
N LYS A 41 -6.73 -8.35 16.93
CA LYS A 41 -6.63 -7.81 18.31
C LYS A 41 -5.21 -7.90 18.87
N VAL A 42 -4.50 -8.96 18.53
CA VAL A 42 -3.08 -9.14 18.87
C VAL A 42 -2.28 -8.95 17.60
N GLN A 43 -1.47 -7.91 17.55
CA GLN A 43 -0.63 -7.62 16.39
C GLN A 43 0.64 -8.49 16.46
N ASP A 44 0.48 -9.76 16.17
CA ASP A 44 1.50 -10.80 16.23
C ASP A 44 2.23 -11.03 14.90
N GLY A 45 1.97 -10.20 13.92
CA GLY A 45 2.63 -10.23 12.61
C GLY A 45 1.71 -10.60 11.46
N THR A 46 2.29 -10.67 10.27
CA THR A 46 1.53 -10.82 9.01
C THR A 46 0.98 -12.23 8.80
N ALA A 47 1.64 -13.28 9.30
CA ALA A 47 1.11 -14.64 9.25
C ALA A 47 -0.12 -14.78 10.16
N GLY A 48 -0.08 -14.21 11.38
CA GLY A 48 -1.24 -14.17 12.28
C GLY A 48 -2.43 -13.43 11.67
N ALA A 49 -2.18 -12.28 11.02
CA ALA A 49 -3.20 -11.53 10.31
C ALA A 49 -3.90 -12.38 9.24
N ILE A 50 -3.14 -13.03 8.37
CA ILE A 50 -3.72 -13.86 7.29
C ILE A 50 -4.44 -15.09 7.85
N ASN A 51 -3.95 -15.69 8.94
CA ASN A 51 -4.62 -16.82 9.60
C ASN A 51 -6.05 -16.49 10.06
N LEU A 52 -6.33 -15.24 10.42
CA LEU A 52 -7.70 -14.81 10.81
C LEU A 52 -8.70 -14.92 9.65
N ALA A 53 -8.22 -14.81 8.41
CA ALA A 53 -9.06 -14.95 7.21
C ALA A 53 -9.35 -16.41 6.84
N ARG A 54 -8.59 -17.38 7.37
CA ARG A 54 -8.64 -18.81 7.01
C ARG A 54 -10.04 -19.42 6.98
N PRO A 55 -10.96 -19.16 7.95
CA PRO A 55 -12.30 -19.73 7.93
C PRO A 55 -13.17 -19.31 6.74
N PHE A 56 -12.78 -18.27 6.04
CA PHE A 56 -13.55 -17.65 4.96
C PHE A 56 -12.92 -17.86 3.57
N ILE A 57 -11.71 -18.42 3.49
CA ILE A 57 -10.98 -18.66 2.25
C ILE A 57 -11.06 -20.14 1.88
N HIS A 58 -11.76 -20.44 0.79
CA HIS A 58 -12.02 -21.81 0.34
C HIS A 58 -11.40 -22.13 -1.03
N GLY A 59 -10.74 -21.15 -1.66
CA GLY A 59 -10.10 -21.25 -2.98
C GLY A 59 -8.92 -20.31 -3.09
N PRO A 60 -8.39 -20.09 -4.30
CA PRO A 60 -7.29 -19.19 -4.53
C PRO A 60 -7.51 -17.82 -3.89
N VAL A 61 -6.47 -17.20 -3.38
CA VAL A 61 -6.53 -15.92 -2.67
C VAL A 61 -5.47 -14.96 -3.17
N MET A 62 -5.89 -13.70 -3.32
CA MET A 62 -4.96 -12.58 -3.50
C MET A 62 -4.80 -11.85 -2.17
N ILE A 63 -3.58 -11.62 -1.75
CA ILE A 63 -3.23 -10.90 -0.52
C ILE A 63 -2.55 -9.59 -0.93
N ILE A 64 -3.07 -8.47 -0.41
CA ILE A 64 -2.58 -7.14 -0.74
C ILE A 64 -2.37 -6.35 0.54
N TYR A 65 -1.16 -5.85 0.77
CA TYR A 65 -0.90 -4.89 1.83
C TYR A 65 -1.35 -3.50 1.38
N VAL A 66 -2.18 -2.85 2.20
CA VAL A 66 -2.92 -1.64 1.80
C VAL A 66 -2.06 -0.37 1.74
N ASP A 67 -0.85 -0.42 2.28
CA ASP A 67 0.14 0.66 2.24
C ASP A 67 1.03 0.62 0.99
N THR A 68 0.62 -0.12 -0.03
CA THR A 68 1.37 -0.28 -1.27
C THR A 68 0.53 0.11 -2.51
N VAL A 69 1.13 0.88 -3.41
CA VAL A 69 0.61 1.15 -4.75
C VAL A 69 1.55 0.49 -5.76
N PHE A 70 1.02 -0.24 -6.73
CA PHE A 70 1.82 -1.04 -7.65
C PHE A 70 1.34 -0.96 -9.11
N GLU A 71 2.25 -1.25 -10.04
CA GLU A 71 1.98 -1.47 -11.46
C GLU A 71 2.41 -2.89 -11.80
N ALA A 72 1.51 -3.85 -11.63
CA ALA A 72 1.74 -5.28 -11.80
C ALA A 72 0.83 -5.87 -12.87
N ASP A 73 1.31 -6.88 -13.57
CA ASP A 73 0.48 -7.72 -14.41
C ASP A 73 -0.20 -8.79 -13.52
N LEU A 74 -1.46 -8.58 -13.22
CA LEU A 74 -2.27 -9.51 -12.41
C LEU A 74 -2.84 -10.68 -13.23
N SER A 75 -2.80 -10.64 -14.57
CA SER A 75 -3.25 -11.74 -15.43
C SER A 75 -2.39 -12.99 -15.29
N LEU A 76 -1.19 -12.85 -14.73
CA LEU A 76 -0.33 -13.98 -14.37
C LEU A 76 -1.03 -14.97 -13.42
N ALA A 77 -1.95 -14.51 -12.57
CA ALA A 77 -2.74 -15.36 -11.70
C ALA A 77 -3.57 -16.41 -12.46
N GLU A 78 -3.96 -16.11 -13.70
CA GLU A 78 -4.74 -17.00 -14.56
C GLU A 78 -3.87 -17.83 -15.51
N THR A 79 -2.73 -17.28 -15.94
CA THR A 79 -1.94 -17.82 -17.06
C THR A 79 -0.77 -18.66 -16.64
N VAL A 80 -0.21 -18.46 -15.44
CA VAL A 80 0.98 -19.17 -14.98
C VAL A 80 0.61 -20.45 -14.22
N ASP A 81 1.27 -21.55 -14.58
CA ASP A 81 1.18 -22.82 -13.84
C ASP A 81 2.14 -22.78 -12.62
N ALA A 82 1.63 -22.23 -11.53
CA ALA A 82 2.33 -22.11 -10.26
C ALA A 82 1.37 -22.30 -9.08
N ASP A 83 1.90 -22.72 -7.92
CA ASP A 83 1.16 -22.83 -6.66
C ASP A 83 0.92 -21.44 -6.03
N GLY A 84 1.74 -20.46 -6.41
CA GLY A 84 1.60 -19.07 -6.00
C GLY A 84 2.46 -18.13 -6.85
N ILE A 85 2.16 -16.83 -6.72
CA ILE A 85 2.93 -15.74 -7.33
C ILE A 85 3.19 -14.70 -6.24
N ILE A 86 4.42 -14.25 -6.15
CA ILE A 86 4.83 -13.11 -5.32
C ILE A 86 5.34 -12.03 -6.25
N TRP A 87 4.72 -10.86 -6.22
CA TRP A 87 5.26 -9.72 -6.96
C TRP A 87 6.39 -9.06 -6.18
N ALA A 88 7.44 -8.70 -6.89
CA ALA A 88 8.67 -8.19 -6.31
C ALA A 88 9.27 -7.05 -7.13
N LYS A 89 10.10 -6.25 -6.50
CA LYS A 89 10.83 -5.12 -7.11
C LYS A 89 12.28 -5.13 -6.66
N GLU A 90 13.20 -4.87 -7.57
CA GLU A 90 14.59 -4.62 -7.21
C GLU A 90 14.72 -3.27 -6.49
N VAL A 91 15.36 -3.27 -5.30
CA VAL A 91 15.54 -2.10 -4.44
C VAL A 91 16.95 -2.05 -3.85
N GLU A 92 17.43 -0.87 -3.52
CA GLU A 92 18.74 -0.70 -2.87
C GLU A 92 18.67 -0.95 -1.34
N ASP A 93 17.60 -0.53 -0.68
CA ASP A 93 17.39 -0.66 0.76
C ASP A 93 16.68 -1.97 1.18
N TYR A 94 17.11 -3.06 0.57
CA TYR A 94 16.53 -4.41 0.69
C TYR A 94 16.36 -4.89 2.16
N GLN A 95 17.14 -4.38 3.09
CA GLN A 95 17.14 -4.79 4.50
C GLN A 95 15.82 -4.49 5.22
N ARG A 96 14.98 -3.64 4.65
CA ARG A 96 13.66 -3.30 5.20
C ARG A 96 12.57 -4.32 4.87
N PHE A 97 12.80 -5.17 3.89
CA PHE A 97 11.79 -6.01 3.26
C PHE A 97 12.15 -7.50 3.32
N GLY A 98 11.17 -8.34 3.04
CA GLY A 98 11.43 -9.71 2.69
C GLY A 98 12.03 -9.77 1.28
N VAL A 99 13.18 -10.43 1.13
CA VAL A 99 13.87 -10.54 -0.17
C VAL A 99 13.82 -11.95 -0.72
N VAL A 100 13.71 -12.04 -2.04
CA VAL A 100 13.49 -13.26 -2.80
C VAL A 100 14.74 -13.65 -3.58
N VAL A 101 15.06 -14.93 -3.61
CA VAL A 101 16.04 -15.54 -4.51
C VAL A 101 15.30 -16.48 -5.46
N THR A 102 15.59 -16.38 -6.75
CA THR A 102 14.97 -17.20 -7.78
C THR A 102 15.97 -18.13 -8.48
N ASP A 103 15.45 -19.16 -9.13
CA ASP A 103 16.17 -19.91 -10.15
C ASP A 103 16.16 -19.18 -11.51
N ALA A 104 16.68 -19.86 -12.55
CA ALA A 104 16.75 -19.29 -13.90
C ALA A 104 15.38 -19.14 -14.58
N ASP A 105 14.36 -19.84 -14.10
CA ASP A 105 13.00 -19.81 -14.62
C ASP A 105 12.11 -18.80 -13.85
N GLY A 106 12.69 -18.09 -12.85
CA GLY A 106 12.01 -17.08 -12.04
C GLY A 106 11.24 -17.67 -10.85
N PHE A 107 11.34 -18.98 -10.59
CA PHE A 107 10.73 -19.58 -9.41
C PHE A 107 11.58 -19.38 -8.17
N MET A 108 10.91 -19.11 -7.06
CA MET A 108 11.57 -18.87 -5.78
C MET A 108 12.27 -20.10 -5.26
N THR A 109 13.54 -19.95 -4.89
CA THR A 109 14.33 -20.94 -4.18
C THR A 109 14.50 -20.59 -2.71
N LYS A 110 14.35 -19.29 -2.36
CA LYS A 110 14.46 -18.80 -0.99
C LYS A 110 13.73 -17.47 -0.83
N ILE A 111 13.19 -17.22 0.36
CA ILE A 111 12.77 -15.89 0.82
C ILE A 111 13.29 -15.65 2.22
N VAL A 112 13.77 -14.44 2.51
CA VAL A 112 14.35 -14.07 3.82
C VAL A 112 13.78 -12.73 4.27
N GLU A 113 13.13 -12.70 5.42
CA GLU A 113 12.58 -11.48 5.99
C GLU A 113 13.69 -10.61 6.59
N LYS A 114 13.74 -9.34 6.18
CA LYS A 114 14.64 -8.31 6.70
C LYS A 114 16.08 -8.81 6.93
N PRO A 115 16.78 -9.26 5.87
CA PRO A 115 18.09 -9.89 6.00
C PRO A 115 19.14 -8.88 6.48
N SER A 116 20.00 -9.33 7.40
CA SER A 116 21.13 -8.53 7.89
C SER A 116 22.34 -8.52 6.95
N THR A 117 22.36 -9.45 5.99
CA THR A 117 23.43 -9.60 4.98
C THR A 117 22.83 -9.60 3.59
N PRO A 118 23.59 -9.17 2.54
CA PRO A 118 23.09 -9.18 1.18
C PRO A 118 22.78 -10.61 0.71
N VAL A 119 21.49 -10.93 0.52
CA VAL A 119 21.01 -12.20 -0.04
C VAL A 119 20.51 -11.96 -1.45
N SER A 120 19.70 -10.93 -1.61
CA SER A 120 19.09 -10.48 -2.87
C SER A 120 18.68 -9.03 -2.71
N LYS A 121 18.51 -8.30 -3.82
CA LYS A 121 17.88 -6.98 -3.86
C LYS A 121 16.41 -7.05 -4.31
N LEU A 122 15.92 -8.24 -4.68
CA LEU A 122 14.54 -8.43 -5.13
C LEU A 122 13.61 -8.50 -3.92
N ALA A 123 13.03 -7.37 -3.55
CA ALA A 123 12.11 -7.22 -2.42
C ALA A 123 10.68 -7.61 -2.79
N ASN A 124 9.99 -8.38 -1.94
CA ASN A 124 8.56 -8.56 -2.08
C ASN A 124 7.83 -7.26 -1.73
N ILE A 125 6.74 -6.98 -2.42
CA ILE A 125 6.03 -5.71 -2.34
C ILE A 125 4.71 -5.78 -1.56
N GLY A 126 4.42 -6.89 -0.88
CA GLY A 126 3.14 -7.07 -0.20
C GLY A 126 1.98 -7.38 -1.13
N LEU A 127 2.25 -7.94 -2.30
CA LEU A 127 1.26 -8.41 -3.28
C LEU A 127 1.53 -9.86 -3.60
N TYR A 128 0.53 -10.72 -3.34
CA TYR A 128 0.66 -12.17 -3.48
C TYR A 128 -0.61 -12.77 -4.07
N TYR A 129 -0.46 -13.80 -4.88
CA TYR A 129 -1.53 -14.70 -5.30
C TYR A 129 -1.17 -16.12 -4.90
N ILE A 130 -2.04 -16.80 -4.18
CA ILE A 130 -1.81 -18.19 -3.74
C ILE A 130 -2.94 -19.06 -4.28
N ARG A 131 -2.57 -19.99 -5.16
CA ARG A 131 -3.46 -20.99 -5.72
C ARG A 131 -3.62 -22.16 -4.77
N ASP A 132 -2.52 -22.68 -4.24
CA ASP A 132 -2.53 -23.76 -3.25
C ASP A 132 -2.67 -23.21 -1.83
N VAL A 133 -3.91 -22.86 -1.47
CA VAL A 133 -4.20 -22.34 -0.13
C VAL A 133 -3.97 -23.37 0.98
N GLN A 134 -4.01 -24.66 0.68
CA GLN A 134 -3.73 -25.69 1.68
C GLN A 134 -2.24 -25.68 2.07
N ALA A 135 -1.36 -25.50 1.08
CA ALA A 135 0.07 -25.33 1.36
C ALA A 135 0.34 -24.03 2.14
N LEU A 136 -0.39 -22.93 1.85
CA LEU A 136 -0.30 -21.69 2.62
C LEU A 136 -0.67 -21.94 4.09
N TRP A 137 -1.80 -22.62 4.35
CA TRP A 137 -2.25 -22.92 5.73
C TRP A 137 -1.27 -23.81 6.47
N ALA A 138 -0.72 -24.83 5.82
CA ALA A 138 0.33 -25.67 6.41
C ALA A 138 1.59 -24.85 6.77
N GLY A 139 2.01 -23.92 5.91
CA GLY A 139 3.12 -23.01 6.17
C GLY A 139 2.84 -22.07 7.35
N ILE A 140 1.65 -21.49 7.41
CA ILE A 140 1.23 -20.62 8.53
C ILE A 140 1.15 -21.41 9.84
N ASP A 141 0.58 -22.63 9.84
CA ASP A 141 0.53 -23.49 11.01
C ASP A 141 1.93 -23.81 11.56
N HIS A 142 2.89 -24.06 10.65
CA HIS A 142 4.29 -24.29 11.04
C HIS A 142 4.91 -23.04 11.69
N VAL A 143 4.70 -21.86 11.09
CA VAL A 143 5.24 -20.58 11.60
C VAL A 143 4.65 -20.24 12.97
N LEU A 144 3.33 -20.41 13.16
CA LEU A 144 2.64 -20.12 14.43
C LEU A 144 2.97 -21.10 15.53
N ALA A 145 3.41 -22.32 15.20
CA ALA A 145 3.85 -23.32 16.18
C ALA A 145 5.30 -23.08 16.67
N ALA A 146 6.08 -22.29 15.95
CA ALA A 146 7.46 -21.95 16.32
C ALA A 146 7.51 -20.69 17.20
N PRO A 147 8.63 -20.42 17.91
CA PRO A 147 8.84 -19.12 18.54
C PRO A 147 8.82 -17.98 17.52
N ALA A 148 8.17 -16.86 17.87
CA ALA A 148 8.10 -15.69 17.02
C ALA A 148 9.51 -15.16 16.66
N ASN A 149 9.70 -14.81 15.39
CA ASN A 149 10.94 -14.22 14.89
C ASN A 149 10.94 -12.71 15.18
N LYS A 150 11.83 -12.24 16.03
CA LYS A 150 11.88 -10.84 16.51
C LYS A 150 10.53 -10.33 17.08
N GLY A 151 9.74 -11.23 17.66
CA GLY A 151 8.43 -10.90 18.26
C GLY A 151 7.25 -10.94 17.29
N GLU A 152 7.45 -11.28 16.03
CA GLU A 152 6.40 -11.34 15.00
C GLU A 152 6.44 -12.67 14.24
N TYR A 153 5.27 -13.07 13.71
CA TYR A 153 5.11 -14.20 12.80
C TYR A 153 4.98 -13.66 11.37
N TYR A 154 6.02 -13.84 10.57
CA TYR A 154 6.06 -13.30 9.21
C TYR A 154 5.42 -14.25 8.19
N LEU A 155 4.62 -13.70 7.27
CA LEU A 155 4.05 -14.46 6.17
C LEU A 155 5.12 -14.99 5.21
N THR A 156 6.24 -14.29 5.09
CA THR A 156 7.42 -14.72 4.32
C THR A 156 8.02 -16.03 4.83
N ASP A 157 7.97 -16.30 6.13
CA ASP A 157 8.42 -17.57 6.69
C ASP A 157 7.46 -18.71 6.28
N ALA A 158 6.16 -18.45 6.14
CA ALA A 158 5.21 -19.43 5.61
C ALA A 158 5.47 -19.73 4.12
N PHE A 159 5.82 -18.74 3.32
CA PHE A 159 6.24 -18.96 1.92
C PHE A 159 7.53 -19.75 1.83
N GLN A 160 8.49 -19.52 2.73
CA GLN A 160 9.71 -20.35 2.80
C GLN A 160 9.37 -21.81 3.07
N GLN A 161 8.42 -22.10 3.96
CA GLN A 161 7.94 -23.47 4.20
C GLN A 161 7.28 -24.08 2.95
N MET A 162 6.49 -23.32 2.20
CA MET A 162 5.91 -23.79 0.94
C MET A 162 7.01 -24.20 -0.06
N ILE A 163 8.06 -23.38 -0.20
CA ILE A 163 9.21 -23.68 -1.08
C ILE A 163 9.94 -24.97 -0.63
N GLU A 164 10.19 -25.12 0.65
CA GLU A 164 10.84 -26.32 1.22
C GLU A 164 10.02 -27.60 0.96
N HIS A 165 8.69 -27.47 0.91
CA HIS A 165 7.76 -28.53 0.55
C HIS A 165 7.49 -28.63 -0.96
N LYS A 166 8.42 -28.10 -1.79
CA LYS A 166 8.41 -28.22 -3.25
C LYS A 166 7.22 -27.53 -3.95
N ARG A 167 6.62 -26.52 -3.31
CA ARG A 167 5.63 -25.67 -4.00
C ARG A 167 6.37 -24.71 -4.93
N ARG A 168 5.81 -24.53 -6.11
CA ARG A 168 6.35 -23.64 -7.14
C ARG A 168 5.73 -22.25 -6.97
N ILE A 169 6.50 -21.31 -6.48
CA ILE A 169 6.10 -19.92 -6.31
C ILE A 169 6.89 -19.06 -7.29
N LEU A 170 6.21 -18.40 -8.22
CA LEU A 170 6.85 -17.49 -9.18
C LEU A 170 7.12 -16.14 -8.50
N ALA A 171 8.31 -15.59 -8.71
CA ALA A 171 8.59 -14.19 -8.39
C ALA A 171 8.40 -13.35 -9.67
N ALA A 172 7.33 -12.57 -9.72
CA ALA A 172 7.01 -11.71 -10.85
C ALA A 172 7.46 -10.27 -10.57
N GLU A 173 8.20 -9.68 -11.51
CA GLU A 173 8.62 -8.29 -11.37
C GLU A 173 7.48 -7.31 -11.69
N VAL A 174 7.50 -6.15 -11.02
CA VAL A 174 6.54 -5.08 -11.24
C VAL A 174 7.16 -3.89 -11.98
N GLY A 175 6.38 -3.24 -12.82
CA GLY A 175 6.77 -2.01 -13.50
C GLY A 175 6.98 -0.84 -12.54
N GLY A 176 6.13 -0.72 -11.52
CA GLY A 176 6.20 0.30 -10.48
C GLY A 176 5.76 -0.23 -9.12
N TRP A 177 6.42 0.26 -8.08
CA TRP A 177 6.04 0.03 -6.70
C TRP A 177 6.28 1.30 -5.89
N TYR A 178 5.27 1.74 -5.15
CA TYR A 178 5.27 3.00 -4.42
C TYR A 178 4.78 2.72 -3.01
N ASP A 179 5.71 2.82 -2.05
CA ASP A 179 5.46 2.65 -0.62
C ASP A 179 4.67 3.85 -0.07
N CYS A 180 3.63 3.59 0.71
CA CYS A 180 2.84 4.59 1.42
C CYS A 180 2.86 4.35 2.95
N GLY A 181 3.75 3.50 3.45
CA GLY A 181 3.82 3.10 4.86
C GLY A 181 4.45 4.14 5.79
N ALA A 182 5.07 5.19 5.25
CA ALA A 182 5.67 6.26 6.03
C ALA A 182 5.32 7.65 5.46
N PRO A 183 5.30 8.73 6.29
CA PRO A 183 4.96 10.08 5.83
C PRO A 183 5.79 10.55 4.63
N GLY A 184 7.10 10.34 4.65
CA GLY A 184 7.98 10.75 3.55
C GLY A 184 7.71 9.98 2.26
N THR A 185 7.56 8.66 2.31
CA THR A 185 7.27 7.83 1.15
C THR A 185 5.86 8.09 0.59
N LEU A 186 4.90 8.44 1.45
CA LEU A 186 3.56 8.84 1.01
C LEU A 186 3.60 10.15 0.20
N LEU A 187 4.36 11.15 0.63
CA LEU A 187 4.55 12.41 -0.12
C LEU A 187 5.27 12.18 -1.45
N GLU A 188 6.30 11.34 -1.45
CA GLU A 188 7.02 10.97 -2.67
C GLU A 188 6.08 10.25 -3.66
N THR A 189 5.33 9.27 -3.17
CA THR A 189 4.33 8.55 -3.97
C THR A 189 3.27 9.49 -4.54
N ASN A 190 2.78 10.47 -3.75
CA ASN A 190 1.87 11.50 -4.25
C ASN A 190 2.46 12.26 -5.44
N GLY A 191 3.70 12.75 -5.34
CA GLY A 191 4.38 13.45 -6.43
C GLY A 191 4.52 12.60 -7.68
N ILE A 192 4.89 11.31 -7.53
CA ILE A 192 5.02 10.37 -8.65
C ILE A 192 3.67 10.12 -9.34
N LEU A 193 2.61 9.88 -8.57
CA LEU A 193 1.27 9.64 -9.12
C LEU A 193 0.72 10.86 -9.85
N LEU A 194 0.93 12.04 -9.29
CA LEU A 194 0.54 13.30 -9.94
C LEU A 194 1.27 13.48 -11.28
N ALA A 195 2.58 13.22 -11.33
CA ALA A 195 3.35 13.30 -12.56
C ALA A 195 2.95 12.24 -13.60
N LYS A 196 2.43 11.09 -13.17
CA LYS A 196 1.94 9.99 -14.01
C LYS A 196 0.48 10.15 -14.51
N GLY A 197 -0.14 11.30 -14.29
CA GLY A 197 -1.47 11.60 -14.84
C GLY A 197 -2.61 11.62 -13.82
N ALA A 198 -2.34 11.44 -12.52
CA ALA A 198 -3.34 11.64 -11.48
C ALA A 198 -3.62 13.13 -11.18
N ALA A 199 -2.90 14.04 -11.81
CA ALA A 199 -3.07 15.48 -11.61
C ALA A 199 -4.46 15.97 -12.10
N ARG A 200 -5.06 16.87 -11.33
CA ARG A 200 -6.31 17.57 -11.66
C ARG A 200 -6.16 19.03 -11.29
N ARG A 201 -5.77 19.84 -12.26
CA ARG A 201 -5.60 21.27 -12.08
C ARG A 201 -6.94 22.00 -12.03
N ARG A 202 -7.03 23.00 -11.17
CA ARG A 202 -8.06 24.04 -11.15
C ARG A 202 -7.42 25.40 -10.99
N ASP A 203 -7.92 26.39 -11.70
CA ASP A 203 -7.43 27.77 -11.63
C ASP A 203 -8.37 28.62 -10.77
N PHE A 204 -7.77 29.55 -10.01
CA PHE A 204 -8.47 30.47 -9.13
C PHE A 204 -7.97 31.90 -9.40
N PRO A 205 -8.83 32.91 -9.41
CA PRO A 205 -8.43 34.30 -9.62
C PRO A 205 -7.38 34.77 -8.59
N GLY A 206 -6.25 35.30 -9.06
CA GLY A 206 -5.19 35.82 -8.18
C GLY A 206 -4.38 34.74 -7.44
N VAL A 207 -4.45 33.47 -7.87
CA VAL A 207 -3.67 32.35 -7.31
C VAL A 207 -2.67 31.85 -8.35
N VAL A 208 -1.46 31.54 -7.90
CA VAL A 208 -0.42 30.92 -8.73
C VAL A 208 -0.48 29.41 -8.53
N ILE A 209 -0.70 28.65 -9.62
CA ILE A 209 -0.69 27.18 -9.59
C ILE A 209 0.51 26.67 -10.36
N SER A 210 1.34 25.87 -9.70
CA SER A 210 2.51 25.19 -10.28
C SER A 210 2.25 23.70 -10.34
N ASP A 211 2.18 23.14 -11.56
CA ASP A 211 1.93 21.71 -11.76
C ASP A 211 3.11 20.81 -11.32
N PRO A 212 2.88 19.51 -10.99
CA PRO A 212 1.58 18.87 -10.95
C PRO A 212 0.82 19.11 -9.63
N VAL A 213 -0.51 19.23 -9.73
CA VAL A 213 -1.41 19.35 -8.57
C VAL A 213 -2.68 18.52 -8.76
N TYR A 214 -3.29 18.10 -7.65
CA TYR A 214 -4.63 17.53 -7.61
C TYR A 214 -5.52 18.39 -6.69
N ILE A 215 -6.58 18.98 -7.25
CA ILE A 215 -7.51 19.85 -6.51
C ILE A 215 -8.94 19.36 -6.73
N GLU A 216 -9.58 18.89 -5.65
CA GLU A 216 -10.95 18.40 -5.69
C GLU A 216 -11.98 19.53 -5.88
N ASP A 217 -13.22 19.13 -6.19
CA ASP A 217 -14.37 20.03 -6.25
C ASP A 217 -14.68 20.62 -4.86
N GLY A 218 -15.16 21.87 -4.82
CA GLY A 218 -15.51 22.56 -3.58
C GLY A 218 -14.34 23.13 -2.80
N VAL A 219 -13.10 23.02 -3.33
CA VAL A 219 -11.93 23.74 -2.78
C VAL A 219 -12.03 25.22 -3.13
N THR A 220 -11.65 26.09 -2.19
CA THR A 220 -11.51 27.54 -2.40
C THR A 220 -10.10 27.99 -2.04
N ILE A 221 -9.48 28.77 -2.93
CA ILE A 221 -8.10 29.25 -2.76
C ILE A 221 -8.08 30.75 -3.11
N GLU A 222 -7.44 31.55 -2.27
CA GLU A 222 -7.30 32.98 -2.45
C GLU A 222 -5.87 33.46 -2.16
N ARG A 223 -5.34 34.40 -2.95
CA ARG A 223 -4.03 35.07 -2.72
C ARG A 223 -2.90 34.15 -2.30
N SER A 224 -2.80 32.98 -2.97
CA SER A 224 -1.91 31.92 -2.57
C SER A 224 -1.08 31.38 -3.75
N SER A 225 -0.04 30.63 -3.43
CA SER A 225 0.77 29.87 -4.39
C SER A 225 0.74 28.39 -4.03
N ILE A 226 0.30 27.55 -4.96
CA ILE A 226 0.08 26.12 -4.76
C ILE A 226 0.89 25.30 -5.75
N GLY A 227 1.58 24.30 -5.25
CA GLY A 227 2.38 23.37 -6.06
C GLY A 227 3.87 23.72 -6.13
N PRO A 228 4.67 22.79 -6.70
CA PRO A 228 4.25 21.51 -7.27
C PRO A 228 3.96 20.42 -6.22
N ASN A 229 3.45 19.27 -6.68
CA ASN A 229 3.20 18.05 -5.91
C ASN A 229 2.23 18.24 -4.74
N VAL A 230 1.15 18.99 -4.96
CA VAL A 230 0.14 19.26 -3.94
C VAL A 230 -1.18 18.56 -4.28
N SER A 231 -1.72 17.81 -3.31
CA SER A 231 -3.07 17.25 -3.36
C SER A 231 -3.96 17.89 -2.32
N ILE A 232 -5.16 18.36 -2.74
CA ILE A 232 -6.12 19.08 -1.89
C ILE A 232 -7.49 18.43 -2.03
N GLU A 233 -8.03 17.91 -0.94
CA GLU A 233 -9.36 17.31 -0.90
C GLU A 233 -10.47 18.35 -0.72
N ALA A 234 -11.69 17.91 -1.03
CA ALA A 234 -12.90 18.73 -1.08
C ALA A 234 -13.18 19.53 0.20
N GLY A 235 -13.83 20.66 0.05
CA GLY A 235 -14.25 21.52 1.14
C GLY A 235 -13.14 22.33 1.84
N THR A 236 -11.90 22.15 1.38
CA THR A 236 -10.73 22.87 1.94
C THR A 236 -10.69 24.32 1.50
N HIS A 237 -10.31 25.22 2.42
CA HIS A 237 -10.16 26.65 2.17
C HIS A 237 -8.73 27.08 2.49
N ILE A 238 -8.08 27.76 1.54
CA ILE A 238 -6.70 28.23 1.64
C ILE A 238 -6.66 29.72 1.32
N SER A 239 -6.00 30.53 2.17
CA SER A 239 -5.77 31.95 1.91
C SER A 239 -4.38 32.41 2.33
N ASP A 240 -3.82 33.38 1.59
CA ASP A 240 -2.57 34.06 1.90
C ASP A 240 -1.40 33.10 2.21
N SER A 241 -1.31 31.99 1.46
CA SER A 241 -0.41 30.88 1.80
C SER A 241 0.43 30.40 0.61
N THR A 242 1.57 29.80 0.91
CA THR A 242 2.44 29.10 -0.07
C THR A 242 2.55 27.65 0.33
N ILE A 243 2.20 26.72 -0.58
CA ILE A 243 2.10 25.29 -0.28
C ILE A 243 2.78 24.48 -1.39
N ARG A 244 3.69 23.56 -1.00
CA ARG A 244 4.42 22.67 -1.90
C ARG A 244 4.55 21.28 -1.29
N ASN A 245 4.70 20.24 -2.13
CA ASN A 245 4.95 18.86 -1.71
C ASN A 245 4.05 18.41 -0.54
N THR A 246 2.75 18.72 -0.59
CA THR A 246 1.85 18.65 0.56
C THR A 246 0.56 17.91 0.20
N ILE A 247 0.07 17.06 1.10
CA ILE A 247 -1.25 16.44 1.01
C ILE A 247 -2.16 17.07 2.06
N ILE A 248 -3.35 17.53 1.65
CA ILE A 248 -4.32 18.21 2.50
C ILE A 248 -5.66 17.50 2.43
N GLY A 249 -6.10 16.98 3.56
CA GLY A 249 -7.40 16.31 3.73
C GLY A 249 -8.58 17.26 3.65
N ARG A 250 -9.78 16.69 3.71
CA ARG A 250 -11.06 17.38 3.53
C ARG A 250 -11.34 18.43 4.59
N ASP A 251 -12.05 19.46 4.20
CA ASP A 251 -12.58 20.52 5.07
C ASP A 251 -11.50 21.24 5.88
N ALA A 252 -10.25 21.21 5.45
CA ALA A 252 -9.16 21.92 6.11
C ALA A 252 -9.29 23.45 5.94
N ARG A 253 -8.70 24.19 6.86
CA ARG A 253 -8.63 25.65 6.84
C ARG A 253 -7.19 26.09 7.03
N ILE A 254 -6.60 26.71 6.02
CA ILE A 254 -5.20 27.12 6.01
C ILE A 254 -5.13 28.60 5.69
N ALA A 255 -4.46 29.37 6.55
CA ALA A 255 -4.31 30.79 6.36
C ALA A 255 -2.90 31.27 6.72
N THR A 256 -2.38 32.24 5.96
CA THR A 256 -1.14 32.97 6.25
C THR A 256 0.05 32.05 6.55
N SER A 257 0.16 30.94 5.81
CA SER A 257 1.10 29.85 6.12
C SER A 257 2.03 29.53 4.94
N VAL A 258 3.23 29.03 5.25
CA VAL A 258 4.16 28.45 4.29
C VAL A 258 4.35 26.99 4.68
N LEU A 259 3.91 26.07 3.82
CA LEU A 259 3.95 24.63 4.04
C LEU A 259 4.78 23.95 2.96
N GLU A 260 5.73 23.14 3.36
CA GLU A 260 6.57 22.30 2.49
C GLU A 260 6.66 20.91 3.14
N GLY A 261 6.39 19.86 2.38
CA GLY A 261 6.51 18.49 2.87
C GLY A 261 5.49 18.08 3.94
N ALA A 262 4.30 18.70 3.96
CA ALA A 262 3.34 18.50 5.02
C ALA A 262 2.25 17.44 4.68
N LEU A 263 1.80 16.72 5.71
CA LEU A 263 0.61 15.87 5.67
C LEU A 263 -0.43 16.44 6.64
N LEU A 264 -1.51 16.97 6.09
CA LEU A 264 -2.58 17.58 6.88
C LEU A 264 -3.84 16.73 6.82
N GLY A 265 -4.30 16.27 7.98
CA GLY A 265 -5.53 15.47 8.10
C GLY A 265 -6.81 16.29 7.85
N ASN A 266 -7.94 15.58 7.85
CA ASN A 266 -9.25 16.19 7.65
C ASN A 266 -9.61 17.22 8.74
N ARG A 267 -10.24 18.33 8.36
CA ARG A 267 -10.77 19.38 9.26
C ARG A 267 -9.70 20.09 10.11
N VAL A 268 -8.43 19.96 9.73
CA VAL A 268 -7.34 20.67 10.40
C VAL A 268 -7.44 22.18 10.18
N LYS A 269 -6.99 22.95 11.16
CA LYS A 269 -6.89 24.40 11.06
C LYS A 269 -5.44 24.81 11.29
N VAL A 270 -4.84 25.48 10.31
CA VAL A 270 -3.47 25.97 10.34
C VAL A 270 -3.46 27.46 10.04
N ALA A 271 -2.82 28.25 10.87
CA ALA A 271 -2.67 29.70 10.66
C ALA A 271 -1.30 30.18 11.15
N GLY A 272 -0.61 30.96 10.31
CA GLY A 272 0.65 31.60 10.66
C GLY A 272 1.84 30.65 10.75
N LEU A 273 1.71 29.37 10.29
CA LEU A 273 2.80 28.41 10.31
C LEU A 273 3.81 28.73 9.18
N ARG A 274 5.10 28.73 9.52
CA ARG A 274 6.18 28.92 8.55
C ARG A 274 7.25 27.85 8.83
N GLY A 275 7.44 26.94 7.91
CA GLY A 275 8.43 25.87 8.01
C GLY A 275 7.91 24.53 7.46
N ASP A 276 8.77 23.53 7.56
CA ASP A 276 8.43 22.12 7.32
C ASP A 276 7.56 21.65 8.50
N ALA A 277 6.41 21.05 8.20
CA ALA A 277 5.42 20.65 9.21
C ALA A 277 5.16 19.14 9.16
#